data_b52ed60462d93162ed5ed93f4d7f8a8c
#
_entry.id   b52ed60462d93162ed5ed93f4d7f8a8c
#
_cell.length_a   1.000
_cell.length_b   1.000
_cell.length_c   1.000
_cell.angle_alpha   90.00
_cell.angle_beta   90.00
_cell.angle_gamma   90.00
#
_symmetry.space_group_name_H-M   'P 1'
#
loop_
_entity.id
_entity.type
_entity.pdbx_description
1 polymer ?
#
loop_
_entity_poly.entity_id
_entity_poly.type
_entity_poly.pdbx_seq_one_letter_code
_entity_poly.pdbx_strand_id
1 'polypeptide(L)'
;NANIVVFPKQINPELTDITFSKIMGAVEKNTYLNPDIFEFRGIREYDTHDTMNMINWKASARTGQLMVNQYKETMCQSVCILANVEPEGMLKQELLSETTISMASGLAQYLISQKINVSLISNGVETDGEKTDFLEVEEGGGLSHLNEINTVLAGIDLSKNANRFTDILEELIDRTHNKHEYGMSEMADTLYIMISQNRRKDLQKSFDMLTGNNRQCVWIAPYYGEPGERLEDTCASLIDWEVHYSDDKI
;
A
#
# COMPACT_ATOMS: atom_id res chain seq x y z
N ASN A 1 -34.96 5.72 12.11
CA ASN A 1 -34.08 4.55 12.02
C ASN A 1 -32.70 5.02 12.46
N ALA A 2 -32.15 4.41 13.51
CA ALA A 2 -30.78 4.64 13.92
C ALA A 2 -29.91 3.58 13.22
N ASN A 3 -28.98 4.01 12.36
CA ASN A 3 -28.00 3.11 11.78
C ASN A 3 -26.84 2.98 12.78
N ILE A 4 -26.53 1.73 13.15
CA ILE A 4 -25.36 1.42 13.98
C ILE A 4 -24.26 0.95 13.03
N VAL A 5 -23.17 1.70 12.98
CA VAL A 5 -21.98 1.31 12.24
C VAL A 5 -21.03 0.61 13.22
N VAL A 6 -20.69 -0.66 12.92
CA VAL A 6 -19.72 -1.44 13.68
C VAL A 6 -18.40 -1.40 12.91
N PHE A 7 -17.42 -0.76 13.49
CA PHE A 7 -16.08 -0.69 12.87
C PHE A 7 -15.40 -2.06 12.85
N PRO A 8 -14.56 -2.33 11.83
CA PRO A 8 -13.80 -3.58 11.75
C PRO A 8 -12.97 -3.82 13.01
N LYS A 9 -12.86 -5.09 13.42
CA LYS A 9 -11.96 -5.48 14.51
C LYS A 9 -10.53 -5.15 14.06
N GLN A 10 -9.87 -4.25 14.75
CA GLN A 10 -8.50 -3.90 14.43
C GLN A 10 -7.57 -5.03 14.85
N ILE A 11 -6.68 -5.43 13.95
CA ILE A 11 -5.60 -6.34 14.29
C ILE A 11 -4.62 -5.58 15.17
N ASN A 12 -4.47 -6.01 16.43
CA ASN A 12 -3.53 -5.37 17.33
C ASN A 12 -2.09 -5.67 16.88
N PRO A 13 -1.28 -4.65 16.56
CA PRO A 13 0.10 -4.83 16.12
C PRO A 13 0.96 -5.61 17.11
N GLU A 14 0.68 -5.49 18.41
CA GLU A 14 1.46 -6.14 19.46
C GLU A 14 1.29 -7.68 19.49
N LEU A 15 0.18 -8.20 18.93
CA LEU A 15 -0.10 -9.64 18.91
C LEU A 15 0.53 -10.39 17.72
N THR A 16 1.12 -9.67 16.77
CA THR A 16 1.63 -10.22 15.52
C THR A 16 3.07 -9.80 15.24
N ASP A 17 3.87 -9.71 16.29
CA ASP A 17 5.20 -9.07 16.38
C ASP A 17 6.15 -9.23 15.17
N ILE A 18 6.28 -10.43 14.62
CA ILE A 18 7.29 -10.65 13.58
C ILE A 18 6.82 -10.20 12.20
N THR A 19 5.56 -10.49 11.86
CA THR A 19 5.03 -10.21 10.53
C THR A 19 4.69 -8.74 10.38
N PHE A 20 4.13 -8.13 11.42
CA PHE A 20 3.86 -6.70 11.43
C PHE A 20 5.16 -5.88 11.42
N SER A 21 6.21 -6.33 12.14
CA SER A 21 7.54 -5.74 12.06
C SER A 21 8.15 -5.85 10.65
N LYS A 22 7.88 -6.94 9.92
CA LYS A 22 8.29 -7.06 8.51
C LYS A 22 7.53 -6.09 7.60
N ILE A 23 6.22 -5.93 7.82
CA ILE A 23 5.39 -4.95 7.08
C ILE A 23 5.93 -3.55 7.37
N MET A 24 6.10 -3.21 8.65
CA MET A 24 6.61 -1.91 9.03
C MET A 24 8.04 -1.68 8.57
N GLY A 25 8.92 -2.67 8.67
CA GLY A 25 10.27 -2.60 8.14
C GLY A 25 10.32 -2.46 6.62
N ALA A 26 9.36 -3.04 5.88
CA ALA A 26 9.22 -2.83 4.44
C ALA A 26 8.69 -1.41 4.15
N VAL A 27 7.70 -0.93 4.90
CA VAL A 27 7.18 0.44 4.80
C VAL A 27 8.27 1.45 5.15
N GLU A 28 8.96 1.30 6.29
CA GLU A 28 10.04 2.19 6.71
C GLU A 28 11.21 2.17 5.73
N LYS A 29 11.68 0.98 5.34
CA LYS A 29 12.77 0.83 4.36
C LYS A 29 12.43 1.50 3.03
N ASN A 30 11.19 1.40 2.64
CA ASN A 30 10.72 2.00 1.41
C ASN A 30 10.51 3.52 1.55
N THR A 31 10.20 4.02 2.73
CA THR A 31 10.05 5.45 3.02
C THR A 31 11.39 6.20 2.94
N TYR A 32 12.53 5.51 3.19
CA TYR A 32 13.86 6.14 3.22
C TYR A 32 14.63 6.11 1.89
N LEU A 33 14.10 5.51 0.83
CA LEU A 33 14.93 5.16 -0.35
C LEU A 33 14.83 6.12 -1.54
N ASN A 34 13.96 7.12 -1.54
CA ASN A 34 13.93 8.11 -2.62
C ASN A 34 14.52 9.45 -2.19
N PRO A 35 15.76 9.79 -2.64
CA PRO A 35 16.26 11.15 -2.49
C PRO A 35 15.39 12.09 -3.35
N ASP A 36 14.78 13.09 -2.74
CA ASP A 36 14.12 14.15 -3.48
C ASP A 36 15.17 14.93 -4.30
N ILE A 37 15.19 14.66 -5.61
CA ILE A 37 16.12 15.25 -6.55
C ILE A 37 15.92 16.79 -6.62
N PHE A 38 14.80 17.30 -6.16
CA PHE A 38 14.48 18.72 -6.18
C PHE A 38 14.89 19.45 -4.89
N GLU A 39 15.04 18.74 -3.77
CA GLU A 39 15.46 19.37 -2.51
C GLU A 39 16.95 19.14 -2.22
N PHE A 40 17.78 19.95 -2.89
CA PHE A 40 19.23 19.94 -2.71
C PHE A 40 19.61 20.35 -1.28
N ARG A 41 20.27 19.44 -0.55
CA ARG A 41 20.73 19.67 0.83
C ARG A 41 22.17 20.18 0.89
N GLY A 42 23.03 19.74 -0.04
CA GLY A 42 24.43 20.07 -0.04
C GLY A 42 25.27 19.19 -0.95
N ILE A 43 26.58 19.32 -0.80
CA ILE A 43 27.57 18.52 -1.52
C ILE A 43 28.46 17.87 -0.47
N ARG A 44 28.73 16.56 -0.59
CA ARG A 44 29.67 15.82 0.24
C ARG A 44 30.67 15.04 -0.61
N GLU A 45 31.67 14.49 0.00
CA GLU A 45 32.61 13.59 -0.67
C GLU A 45 31.90 12.30 -1.09
N TYR A 46 32.35 11.74 -2.22
CA TYR A 46 31.86 10.49 -2.78
C TYR A 46 32.22 9.32 -1.86
N ASP A 47 31.26 8.44 -1.62
CA ASP A 47 31.45 7.14 -0.97
C ASP A 47 31.25 6.01 -2.00
N THR A 48 31.89 4.86 -1.78
CA THR A 48 31.80 3.68 -2.65
C THR A 48 30.37 3.13 -2.83
N HIS A 49 29.45 3.50 -1.94
CA HIS A 49 28.03 3.14 -2.00
C HIS A 49 27.18 4.12 -2.82
N ASP A 50 27.76 5.25 -3.25
CA ASP A 50 27.04 6.25 -4.02
C ASP A 50 26.94 5.85 -5.50
N THR A 51 25.80 6.19 -6.10
CA THR A 51 25.58 5.96 -7.53
C THR A 51 26.24 7.04 -8.37
N MET A 52 26.80 6.66 -9.52
CA MET A 52 27.56 7.59 -10.39
C MET A 52 26.73 8.76 -10.94
N ASN A 53 25.42 8.61 -11.04
CA ASN A 53 24.52 9.68 -11.48
C ASN A 53 24.35 10.82 -10.46
N MET A 54 24.74 10.61 -9.19
CA MET A 54 24.73 11.64 -8.15
C MET A 54 26.01 12.51 -8.15
N ILE A 55 27.02 12.18 -8.95
CA ILE A 55 28.29 12.92 -8.97
C ILE A 55 28.07 14.36 -9.45
N ASN A 56 28.49 15.31 -8.62
CA ASN A 56 28.57 16.73 -9.01
C ASN A 56 29.90 17.01 -9.68
N TRP A 57 29.93 16.87 -10.99
CA TRP A 57 31.15 17.09 -11.79
C TRP A 57 31.72 18.48 -11.63
N LYS A 58 30.88 19.51 -11.42
CA LYS A 58 31.33 20.90 -11.25
C LYS A 58 32.03 21.10 -9.89
N ALA A 59 31.50 20.51 -8.84
CA ALA A 59 32.11 20.55 -7.51
C ALA A 59 33.40 19.72 -7.50
N SER A 60 33.37 18.52 -8.07
CA SER A 60 34.55 17.64 -8.14
C SER A 60 35.70 18.27 -8.88
N ALA A 61 35.44 18.99 -9.97
CA ALA A 61 36.51 19.73 -10.71
C ALA A 61 37.12 20.88 -9.91
N ARG A 62 36.41 21.44 -8.93
CA ARG A 62 36.90 22.53 -8.09
C ARG A 62 37.70 22.03 -6.89
N THR A 63 37.29 20.91 -6.30
CA THR A 63 37.93 20.36 -5.08
C THR A 63 39.04 19.38 -5.39
N GLY A 64 39.10 18.84 -6.61
CA GLY A 64 40.05 17.79 -6.99
C GLY A 64 39.69 16.40 -6.44
N GLN A 65 38.51 16.25 -5.78
CA GLN A 65 37.99 15.02 -5.24
C GLN A 65 36.57 14.76 -5.80
N LEU A 66 36.16 13.49 -5.90
CA LEU A 66 34.79 13.17 -6.32
C LEU A 66 33.84 13.69 -5.26
N MET A 67 32.89 14.52 -5.71
CA MET A 67 31.85 15.10 -4.88
C MET A 67 30.50 14.66 -5.39
N VAL A 68 29.56 14.36 -4.47
CA VAL A 68 28.18 13.98 -4.80
C VAL A 68 27.18 15.02 -4.28
N ASN A 69 26.13 15.21 -5.05
CA ASN A 69 24.98 15.98 -4.57
C ASN A 69 24.29 15.20 -3.45
N GLN A 70 24.07 15.86 -2.35
CA GLN A 70 23.26 15.36 -1.25
C GLN A 70 21.88 15.99 -1.35
N TYR A 71 20.88 15.15 -1.51
CA TYR A 71 19.48 15.55 -1.54
C TYR A 71 18.84 15.25 -0.20
N LYS A 72 17.76 15.95 0.14
CA LYS A 72 16.98 15.61 1.31
C LYS A 72 16.26 14.29 1.00
N GLU A 73 16.35 13.35 1.91
CA GLU A 73 15.52 12.16 1.84
C GLU A 73 14.08 12.60 2.12
N THR A 74 13.24 12.57 1.10
CA THR A 74 11.82 12.84 1.28
C THR A 74 11.21 11.57 1.82
N MET A 75 10.61 11.64 2.98
CA MET A 75 9.76 10.57 3.49
C MET A 75 8.60 10.39 2.51
N CYS A 76 8.19 9.16 2.27
CA CYS A 76 6.95 8.85 1.55
C CYS A 76 5.84 9.75 2.11
N GLN A 77 5.28 10.61 1.27
CA GLN A 77 4.29 11.58 1.74
C GLN A 77 2.93 10.93 1.97
N SER A 78 2.65 9.85 1.25
CA SER A 78 1.37 9.14 1.35
C SER A 78 1.48 7.65 1.10
N VAL A 79 0.50 6.91 1.63
CA VAL A 79 0.31 5.48 1.43
C VAL A 79 -1.07 5.23 0.86
N CYS A 80 -1.15 4.48 -0.24
CA CYS A 80 -2.40 3.99 -0.77
C CYS A 80 -2.61 2.53 -0.38
N ILE A 81 -3.63 2.26 0.43
CA ILE A 81 -4.02 0.91 0.82
C ILE A 81 -5.00 0.38 -0.22
N LEU A 82 -4.64 -0.73 -0.86
CA LEU A 82 -5.44 -1.44 -1.85
C LEU A 82 -6.03 -2.70 -1.19
N ALA A 83 -7.29 -2.62 -0.75
CA ALA A 83 -7.96 -3.71 -0.04
C ALA A 83 -8.77 -4.57 -1.01
N ASN A 84 -8.21 -5.72 -1.41
CA ASN A 84 -8.87 -6.66 -2.31
C ASN A 84 -9.61 -7.74 -1.52
N VAL A 85 -10.94 -7.69 -1.54
CA VAL A 85 -11.83 -8.68 -0.90
C VAL A 85 -12.31 -9.75 -1.87
N GLU A 86 -11.83 -9.77 -3.13
CA GLU A 86 -12.14 -10.80 -4.12
C GLU A 86 -11.53 -12.15 -3.68
N PRO A 87 -12.36 -13.24 -3.57
CA PRO A 87 -11.85 -14.54 -3.18
C PRO A 87 -11.00 -15.17 -4.30
N GLU A 88 -10.01 -15.98 -3.97
CA GLU A 88 -9.15 -16.68 -4.95
C GLU A 88 -9.86 -17.84 -5.65
N GLY A 89 -10.96 -18.34 -5.14
CA GLY A 89 -11.63 -19.51 -5.67
C GLY A 89 -13.14 -19.50 -5.54
N MET A 90 -13.78 -20.64 -5.84
CA MET A 90 -15.23 -20.79 -5.72
C MET A 90 -15.72 -20.82 -4.26
N LEU A 91 -14.85 -21.17 -3.31
CA LEU A 91 -15.19 -21.20 -1.90
C LEU A 91 -14.94 -19.80 -1.32
N LYS A 92 -16.01 -19.15 -0.89
CA LYS A 92 -15.91 -17.88 -0.17
C LYS A 92 -15.19 -18.13 1.15
N GLN A 93 -14.00 -17.56 1.26
CA GLN A 93 -13.27 -17.55 2.52
C GLN A 93 -13.56 -16.22 3.23
N GLU A 94 -14.76 -16.11 3.79
CA GLU A 94 -15.19 -14.89 4.50
C GLU A 94 -14.18 -14.45 5.55
N LEU A 95 -13.55 -15.40 6.25
CA LEU A 95 -12.51 -15.12 7.22
C LEU A 95 -11.32 -14.33 6.62
N LEU A 96 -10.87 -14.67 5.41
CA LEU A 96 -9.74 -13.98 4.79
C LEU A 96 -10.14 -12.59 4.27
N SER A 97 -11.39 -12.43 3.82
CA SER A 97 -11.92 -11.12 3.43
C SER A 97 -12.11 -10.22 4.65
N GLU A 98 -12.63 -10.74 5.76
CA GLU A 98 -12.71 -10.04 7.05
C GLU A 98 -11.31 -9.66 7.56
N THR A 99 -10.35 -10.56 7.41
CA THR A 99 -8.95 -10.28 7.77
C THR A 99 -8.38 -9.15 6.92
N THR A 100 -8.64 -9.14 5.61
CA THR A 100 -8.22 -8.05 4.71
C THR A 100 -8.76 -6.71 5.17
N ILE A 101 -10.06 -6.64 5.49
CA ILE A 101 -10.72 -5.43 6.02
C ILE A 101 -10.09 -5.00 7.35
N SER A 102 -9.91 -5.95 8.28
CA SER A 102 -9.32 -5.69 9.60
C SER A 102 -7.87 -5.21 9.49
N MET A 103 -7.09 -5.78 8.57
CA MET A 103 -5.71 -5.37 8.29
C MET A 103 -5.65 -3.97 7.68
N ALA A 104 -6.53 -3.65 6.73
CA ALA A 104 -6.61 -2.33 6.12
C ALA A 104 -6.91 -1.26 7.17
N SER A 105 -7.89 -1.50 8.06
CA SER A 105 -8.22 -0.62 9.18
C SER A 105 -7.05 -0.43 10.15
N GLY A 106 -6.42 -1.52 10.60
CA GLY A 106 -5.28 -1.47 11.52
C GLY A 106 -4.06 -0.77 10.94
N LEU A 107 -3.76 -1.01 9.65
CA LEU A 107 -2.67 -0.37 8.94
C LEU A 107 -2.93 1.14 8.77
N ALA A 108 -4.15 1.53 8.38
CA ALA A 108 -4.54 2.93 8.27
C ALA A 108 -4.39 3.66 9.61
N GLN A 109 -4.84 3.05 10.71
CA GLN A 109 -4.68 3.62 12.05
C GLN A 109 -3.21 3.81 12.41
N TYR A 110 -2.37 2.82 12.16
CA TYR A 110 -0.94 2.91 12.45
C TYR A 110 -0.29 4.04 11.64
N LEU A 111 -0.47 4.07 10.33
CA LEU A 111 0.14 5.06 9.44
C LEU A 111 -0.31 6.49 9.80
N ILE A 112 -1.60 6.70 10.05
CA ILE A 112 -2.14 7.99 10.48
C ILE A 112 -1.56 8.41 11.85
N SER A 113 -1.33 7.45 12.77
CA SER A 113 -0.66 7.74 14.04
C SER A 113 0.79 8.23 13.86
N GLN A 114 1.45 7.77 12.80
CA GLN A 114 2.79 8.22 12.38
C GLN A 114 2.76 9.52 11.54
N LYS A 115 1.60 10.14 11.39
CA LYS A 115 1.38 11.36 10.58
C LYS A 115 1.64 11.16 9.08
N ILE A 116 1.47 9.93 8.59
CA ILE A 116 1.50 9.60 7.18
C ILE A 116 0.08 9.71 6.65
N ASN A 117 -0.09 10.39 5.52
CA ASN A 117 -1.38 10.46 4.85
C ASN A 117 -1.72 9.11 4.23
N VAL A 118 -2.98 8.74 4.30
CA VAL A 118 -3.48 7.45 3.81
C VAL A 118 -4.65 7.67 2.87
N SER A 119 -4.66 6.94 1.76
CA SER A 119 -5.83 6.74 0.92
C SER A 119 -6.22 5.25 0.92
N LEU A 120 -7.48 4.95 0.64
CA LEU A 120 -8.01 3.60 0.59
C LEU A 120 -8.74 3.37 -0.73
N ILE A 121 -8.50 2.24 -1.35
CA ILE A 121 -9.28 1.75 -2.49
C ILE A 121 -9.66 0.29 -2.24
N SER A 122 -10.92 -0.06 -2.46
CA SER A 122 -11.41 -1.42 -2.31
C SER A 122 -12.41 -1.79 -3.41
N ASN A 123 -12.41 -3.06 -3.80
CA ASN A 123 -13.39 -3.66 -4.71
C ASN A 123 -14.64 -4.19 -3.98
N GLY A 124 -14.76 -3.93 -2.69
CA GLY A 124 -15.96 -4.28 -1.93
C GLY A 124 -17.20 -3.56 -2.46
N VAL A 125 -18.37 -4.13 -2.17
CA VAL A 125 -19.66 -3.55 -2.53
C VAL A 125 -20.38 -3.14 -1.25
N GLU A 126 -20.84 -1.91 -1.18
CA GLU A 126 -21.58 -1.43 -0.02
C GLU A 126 -22.97 -2.09 0.13
N THR A 127 -23.42 -2.21 1.37
CA THR A 127 -24.71 -2.81 1.72
C THR A 127 -25.88 -2.02 1.10
N ASP A 128 -25.86 -0.70 1.22
CA ASP A 128 -26.96 0.21 0.82
C ASP A 128 -26.55 1.19 -0.31
N GLY A 129 -25.34 1.02 -0.88
CA GLY A 129 -24.81 1.92 -1.90
C GLY A 129 -25.37 1.72 -3.30
N GLU A 130 -25.37 2.77 -4.11
CA GLU A 130 -25.46 2.64 -5.57
C GLU A 130 -24.28 1.78 -6.04
N LYS A 131 -24.50 1.03 -7.14
CA LYS A 131 -23.48 0.13 -7.68
C LYS A 131 -22.32 0.98 -8.21
N THR A 132 -21.31 1.18 -7.37
CA THR A 132 -20.03 1.81 -7.75
C THR A 132 -19.06 0.75 -8.23
N ASP A 133 -18.16 1.10 -9.13
CA ASP A 133 -17.15 0.17 -9.63
C ASP A 133 -16.14 -0.19 -8.54
N PHE A 134 -15.87 0.72 -7.62
CA PHE A 134 -15.02 0.51 -6.44
C PHE A 134 -15.31 1.56 -5.35
N LEU A 135 -14.81 1.30 -4.15
CA LEU A 135 -14.86 2.22 -3.02
C LEU A 135 -13.52 2.95 -2.93
N GLU A 136 -13.57 4.27 -2.80
CA GLU A 136 -12.37 5.10 -2.72
C GLU A 136 -12.52 6.11 -1.57
N VAL A 137 -11.47 6.23 -0.76
CA VAL A 137 -11.28 7.32 0.19
C VAL A 137 -10.03 8.07 -0.24
N GLU A 138 -10.18 9.35 -0.56
CA GLU A 138 -9.08 10.19 -1.00
C GLU A 138 -7.99 10.31 0.08
N GLU A 139 -6.82 10.81 -0.29
CA GLU A 139 -5.70 10.97 0.60
C GLU A 139 -6.01 11.96 1.74
N GLY A 140 -5.72 11.55 2.97
CA GLY A 140 -5.93 12.38 4.14
C GLY A 140 -5.28 11.84 5.39
N GLY A 141 -5.47 12.55 6.50
CA GLY A 141 -4.89 12.20 7.80
C GLY A 141 -5.73 12.66 8.99
N GLY A 142 -5.34 12.19 10.18
CA GLY A 142 -6.01 12.50 11.43
C GLY A 142 -7.23 11.62 11.71
N LEU A 143 -7.82 11.80 12.90
CA LEU A 143 -8.88 10.93 13.41
C LEU A 143 -10.17 10.97 12.59
N SER A 144 -10.52 12.12 12.04
CA SER A 144 -11.73 12.24 11.19
C SER A 144 -11.60 11.39 9.94
N HIS A 145 -10.42 11.43 9.31
CA HIS A 145 -10.12 10.65 8.12
C HIS A 145 -10.05 9.14 8.41
N LEU A 146 -9.47 8.75 9.56
CA LEU A 146 -9.49 7.35 10.01
C LEU A 146 -10.93 6.83 10.19
N ASN A 147 -11.83 7.65 10.74
CA ASN A 147 -13.23 7.29 10.89
C ASN A 147 -13.93 7.15 9.53
N GLU A 148 -13.58 7.95 8.54
CA GLU A 148 -14.08 7.84 7.17
C GLU A 148 -13.64 6.51 6.54
N ILE A 149 -12.34 6.16 6.61
CA ILE A 149 -11.80 4.87 6.16
C ILE A 149 -12.54 3.71 6.84
N ASN A 150 -12.69 3.76 8.17
CA ASN A 150 -13.35 2.70 8.93
C ASN A 150 -14.84 2.59 8.58
N THR A 151 -15.50 3.69 8.27
CA THR A 151 -16.91 3.69 7.85
C THR A 151 -17.09 3.01 6.50
N VAL A 152 -16.23 3.31 5.54
CA VAL A 152 -16.23 2.67 4.22
C VAL A 152 -15.94 1.17 4.35
N LEU A 153 -14.92 0.79 5.12
CA LEU A 153 -14.59 -0.62 5.36
C LEU A 153 -15.72 -1.38 6.07
N ALA A 154 -16.39 -0.75 7.03
CA ALA A 154 -17.53 -1.35 7.75
C ALA A 154 -18.78 -1.50 6.88
N GLY A 155 -18.90 -0.70 5.82
CA GLY A 155 -20.00 -0.74 4.86
C GLY A 155 -19.91 -1.88 3.84
N ILE A 156 -18.76 -2.57 3.74
CA ILE A 156 -18.54 -3.65 2.76
C ILE A 156 -19.41 -4.86 3.11
N ASP A 157 -20.24 -5.25 2.17
CA ASP A 157 -21.11 -6.45 2.26
C ASP A 157 -20.40 -7.65 1.61
N LEU A 158 -19.80 -8.50 2.43
CA LEU A 158 -19.11 -9.71 1.96
C LEU A 158 -20.06 -10.79 1.41
N SER A 159 -21.37 -10.65 1.58
CA SER A 159 -22.35 -11.55 0.94
C SER A 159 -22.49 -11.28 -0.55
N LYS A 160 -22.17 -10.06 -0.99
CA LYS A 160 -22.17 -9.65 -2.39
C LYS A 160 -20.87 -10.08 -3.09
N ASN A 161 -20.93 -10.20 -4.41
CA ASN A 161 -19.71 -10.47 -5.18
C ASN A 161 -18.91 -9.17 -5.31
N ALA A 162 -17.64 -9.22 -4.90
CA ALA A 162 -16.72 -8.14 -5.13
C ALA A 162 -16.50 -7.91 -6.64
N ASN A 163 -16.21 -6.67 -7.03
CA ASN A 163 -15.80 -6.35 -8.38
C ASN A 163 -14.40 -6.91 -8.65
N ARG A 164 -14.03 -7.07 -9.93
CA ARG A 164 -12.69 -7.55 -10.28
C ARG A 164 -11.64 -6.51 -9.91
N PHE A 165 -10.66 -6.92 -9.11
CA PHE A 165 -9.65 -5.98 -8.64
C PHE A 165 -8.67 -5.56 -9.75
N THR A 166 -8.48 -6.40 -10.77
CA THR A 166 -7.67 -6.06 -11.95
C THR A 166 -8.19 -4.83 -12.68
N ASP A 167 -9.53 -4.68 -12.80
CA ASP A 167 -10.14 -3.56 -13.50
C ASP A 167 -9.87 -2.24 -12.76
N ILE A 168 -9.84 -2.28 -11.43
CA ILE A 168 -9.47 -1.14 -10.57
C ILE A 168 -7.99 -0.77 -10.76
N LEU A 169 -7.10 -1.76 -10.79
CA LEU A 169 -5.67 -1.52 -11.01
C LEU A 169 -5.42 -0.91 -12.40
N GLU A 170 -6.11 -1.37 -13.43
CA GLU A 170 -6.04 -0.81 -14.79
C GLU A 170 -6.48 0.66 -14.79
N GLU A 171 -7.59 1.00 -14.13
CA GLU A 171 -8.04 2.38 -14.01
C GLU A 171 -7.02 3.25 -13.25
N LEU A 172 -6.41 2.73 -12.18
CA LEU A 172 -5.36 3.44 -11.46
C LEU A 172 -4.12 3.67 -12.33
N ILE A 173 -3.74 2.69 -13.15
CA ILE A 173 -2.65 2.83 -14.12
C ILE A 173 -2.96 3.97 -15.10
N ASP A 174 -4.16 3.98 -15.66
CA ASP A 174 -4.58 5.03 -16.60
C ASP A 174 -4.60 6.42 -15.93
N ARG A 175 -5.11 6.52 -14.71
CA ARG A 175 -5.08 7.77 -13.93
C ARG A 175 -3.65 8.25 -13.68
N THR A 176 -2.71 7.35 -13.42
CA THR A 176 -1.31 7.70 -13.20
C THR A 176 -0.62 8.13 -14.49
N HIS A 177 -0.88 7.48 -15.61
CA HIS A 177 -0.33 7.86 -16.92
C HIS A 177 -0.81 9.23 -17.36
N ASN A 178 -2.10 9.51 -17.24
CA ASN A 178 -2.68 10.79 -17.61
C ASN A 178 -2.11 11.96 -16.77
N LYS A 179 -1.86 11.75 -15.46
CA LYS A 179 -1.24 12.78 -14.61
C LYS A 179 0.21 13.09 -15.00
N HIS A 180 0.98 12.10 -15.45
CA HIS A 180 2.34 12.31 -15.97
C HIS A 180 2.36 13.19 -17.22
N GLU A 181 1.38 13.09 -18.11
CA GLU A 181 1.28 13.88 -19.34
C GLU A 181 1.04 15.37 -19.07
N TYR A 182 0.40 15.69 -17.92
CA TYR A 182 0.14 17.07 -17.48
C TYR A 182 1.21 17.67 -16.56
N GLY A 183 2.36 17.00 -16.37
CA GLY A 183 3.51 17.54 -15.62
C GLY A 183 3.31 17.61 -14.09
N MET A 184 2.31 16.95 -13.54
CA MET A 184 2.07 16.88 -12.11
C MET A 184 2.88 15.74 -11.49
N SER A 185 4.01 16.08 -10.89
CA SER A 185 4.98 15.16 -10.29
C SER A 185 4.53 14.53 -8.95
N GLU A 186 3.30 14.78 -8.50
CA GLU A 186 2.89 14.47 -7.12
C GLU A 186 2.67 12.97 -6.80
N MET A 187 2.72 12.07 -7.81
CA MET A 187 2.53 10.64 -7.55
C MET A 187 3.82 9.82 -7.43
N ALA A 188 4.99 10.45 -7.51
CA ALA A 188 6.27 9.75 -7.40
C ALA A 188 6.53 9.20 -5.96
N ASP A 189 5.81 9.71 -4.98
CA ASP A 189 6.07 9.48 -3.55
C ASP A 189 4.99 8.65 -2.85
N THR A 190 4.03 8.06 -3.57
CA THR A 190 2.99 7.21 -2.99
C THR A 190 3.46 5.75 -2.91
N LEU A 191 3.46 5.20 -1.71
CA LEU A 191 3.66 3.76 -1.48
C LEU A 191 2.33 3.02 -1.63
N TYR A 192 2.31 1.99 -2.48
CA TYR A 192 1.15 1.12 -2.64
C TYR A 192 1.29 -0.12 -1.75
N ILE A 193 0.30 -0.35 -0.89
CA ILE A 193 0.21 -1.56 -0.06
C ILE A 193 -1.05 -2.31 -0.45
N MET A 194 -0.90 -3.41 -1.18
CA MET A 194 -2.02 -4.27 -1.52
C MET A 194 -2.19 -5.36 -0.48
N ILE A 195 -3.42 -5.51 0.02
CA ILE A 195 -3.83 -6.60 0.91
C ILE A 195 -4.78 -7.49 0.10
N SER A 196 -4.32 -8.68 -0.26
CA SER A 196 -5.08 -9.59 -1.12
C SER A 196 -4.75 -11.05 -0.85
N GLN A 197 -5.78 -11.85 -0.58
CA GLN A 197 -5.68 -13.32 -0.54
C GLN A 197 -5.51 -13.92 -1.94
N ASN A 198 -5.99 -13.21 -2.97
CA ASN A 198 -6.01 -13.66 -4.34
C ASN A 198 -4.64 -13.45 -4.99
N ARG A 199 -4.01 -14.52 -5.46
CA ARG A 199 -2.65 -14.54 -6.04
C ARG A 199 -2.63 -14.85 -7.54
N ARG A 200 -3.72 -14.60 -8.25
CA ARG A 200 -3.78 -14.83 -9.69
C ARG A 200 -2.72 -14.05 -10.45
N LYS A 201 -2.19 -14.66 -11.50
CA LYS A 201 -1.14 -14.06 -12.34
C LYS A 201 -1.56 -12.78 -13.07
N ASP A 202 -2.86 -12.63 -13.40
CA ASP A 202 -3.40 -11.41 -13.97
C ASP A 202 -3.34 -10.25 -12.98
N LEU A 203 -3.75 -10.49 -11.72
CA LEU A 203 -3.66 -9.52 -10.65
C LEU A 203 -2.21 -9.10 -10.36
N GLN A 204 -1.29 -10.07 -10.33
CA GLN A 204 0.14 -9.80 -10.17
C GLN A 204 0.65 -8.86 -11.26
N LYS A 205 0.35 -9.17 -12.52
CA LYS A 205 0.79 -8.35 -13.66
C LYS A 205 0.25 -6.92 -13.57
N SER A 206 -1.04 -6.74 -13.29
CA SER A 206 -1.64 -5.41 -13.17
C SER A 206 -1.03 -4.63 -11.99
N PHE A 207 -0.74 -5.29 -10.88
CA PHE A 207 -0.08 -4.65 -9.74
C PHE A 207 1.37 -4.26 -10.04
N ASP A 208 2.15 -5.14 -10.70
CA ASP A 208 3.51 -4.83 -11.13
C ASP A 208 3.54 -3.68 -12.17
N MET A 209 2.52 -3.60 -13.03
CA MET A 209 2.37 -2.49 -13.99
C MET A 209 2.05 -1.16 -13.29
N LEU A 210 1.18 -1.17 -12.29
CA LEU A 210 0.86 0.01 -11.48
C LEU A 210 2.12 0.55 -10.79
N THR A 211 2.93 -0.34 -10.27
CA THR A 211 4.11 0.03 -9.49
C THR A 211 5.30 0.48 -10.35
N GLY A 212 5.40 0.01 -11.60
CA GLY A 212 6.41 0.45 -12.57
C GLY A 212 7.86 0.39 -12.07
N ASN A 213 8.81 0.80 -12.88
CA ASN A 213 10.25 0.59 -12.61
C ASN A 213 10.85 1.32 -11.40
N ASN A 214 10.08 2.16 -10.68
CA ASN A 214 10.63 2.96 -9.55
C ASN A 214 9.67 3.08 -8.37
N ARG A 215 8.54 2.39 -8.36
CA ARG A 215 7.57 2.52 -7.28
C ARG A 215 7.74 1.42 -6.27
N GLN A 216 7.70 1.83 -5.04
CA GLN A 216 7.77 0.90 -3.91
C GLN A 216 6.38 0.31 -3.69
N CYS A 217 6.31 -0.99 -3.56
CA CYS A 217 5.06 -1.69 -3.37
C CYS A 217 5.24 -2.87 -2.42
N VAL A 218 4.21 -3.09 -1.62
CA VAL A 218 4.12 -4.21 -0.69
C VAL A 218 2.84 -4.97 -1.00
N TRP A 219 2.94 -6.28 -1.02
CA TRP A 219 1.78 -7.17 -1.12
C TRP A 219 1.67 -8.00 0.15
N ILE A 220 0.63 -7.80 0.91
CA ILE A 220 0.29 -8.60 2.09
C ILE A 220 -0.73 -9.63 1.66
N ALA A 221 -0.39 -10.90 1.81
CA ALA A 221 -1.24 -11.99 1.38
C ALA A 221 -1.71 -12.82 2.58
N PRO A 222 -2.92 -12.54 3.10
CA PRO A 222 -3.50 -13.36 4.14
C PRO A 222 -3.83 -14.76 3.59
N TYR A 223 -3.50 -15.79 4.36
CA TYR A 223 -3.79 -17.17 4.05
C TYR A 223 -4.19 -17.96 5.29
N TYR A 224 -4.87 -19.08 5.07
CA TYR A 224 -5.25 -20.02 6.13
C TYR A 224 -4.74 -21.42 5.77
N GLY A 225 -4.01 -22.04 6.70
CA GLY A 225 -3.39 -23.36 6.50
C GLY A 225 -2.08 -23.29 5.71
N GLU A 226 -2.10 -23.61 4.42
CA GLU A 226 -0.90 -23.51 3.58
C GLU A 226 -0.88 -22.21 2.78
N PRO A 227 0.28 -21.55 2.68
CA PRO A 227 0.40 -20.37 1.83
C PRO A 227 0.15 -20.77 0.36
N GLY A 228 -0.54 -19.90 -0.38
CA GLY A 228 -0.77 -20.09 -1.81
C GLY A 228 0.54 -20.16 -2.62
N GLU A 229 0.42 -20.38 -3.93
CA GLU A 229 1.59 -20.42 -4.82
C GLU A 229 2.47 -19.17 -4.65
N ARG A 230 3.78 -19.38 -4.70
CA ARG A 230 4.73 -18.26 -4.69
C ARG A 230 4.54 -17.44 -5.96
N LEU A 231 4.48 -16.13 -5.79
CA LEU A 231 4.55 -15.21 -6.92
C LEU A 231 5.98 -15.23 -7.47
N GLU A 232 6.12 -15.52 -8.76
CA GLU A 232 7.41 -15.50 -9.46
C GLU A 232 7.59 -14.12 -10.13
N ASP A 233 8.81 -13.59 -10.08
CA ASP A 233 9.22 -12.35 -10.78
C ASP A 233 8.33 -11.12 -10.50
N THR A 234 7.88 -10.93 -9.25
CA THR A 234 7.14 -9.73 -8.85
C THR A 234 8.06 -8.61 -8.36
N CYS A 235 7.73 -7.37 -8.69
CA CYS A 235 8.39 -6.18 -8.14
C CYS A 235 7.99 -5.93 -6.69
N ALA A 236 6.86 -6.50 -6.24
CA ALA A 236 6.33 -6.30 -4.90
C ALA A 236 7.11 -7.08 -3.83
N SER A 237 7.28 -6.45 -2.67
CA SER A 237 7.70 -7.16 -1.47
C SER A 237 6.52 -7.99 -0.93
N LEU A 238 6.52 -9.30 -1.18
CA LEU A 238 5.46 -10.20 -0.73
C LEU A 238 5.64 -10.56 0.75
N ILE A 239 4.56 -10.41 1.52
CA ILE A 239 4.47 -10.78 2.93
C ILE A 239 3.32 -11.74 3.11
N ASP A 240 3.65 -13.00 3.37
CA ASP A 240 2.67 -14.02 3.73
C ASP A 240 2.18 -13.82 5.16
N TRP A 241 0.86 -13.72 5.33
CA TRP A 241 0.21 -13.54 6.63
C TRP A 241 -0.67 -14.73 6.98
N GLU A 242 -0.24 -15.54 7.94
CA GLU A 242 -1.04 -16.66 8.43
C GLU A 242 -2.16 -16.20 9.34
N VAL A 243 -3.39 -16.58 9.00
CA VAL A 243 -4.59 -16.31 9.79
C VAL A 243 -4.89 -17.51 10.65
N HIS A 244 -4.88 -17.31 11.98
CA HIS A 244 -5.23 -18.35 12.91
C HIS A 244 -6.71 -18.25 13.29
N TYR A 245 -7.41 -19.37 13.27
CA TYR A 245 -8.76 -19.46 13.81
C TYR A 245 -8.63 -19.37 15.35
N SER A 246 -8.85 -18.20 15.94
CA SER A 246 -9.06 -18.16 17.37
C SER A 246 -10.47 -18.70 17.63
N ASP A 247 -10.57 -19.82 18.36
CA ASP A 247 -11.80 -20.35 18.91
C ASP A 247 -12.42 -19.41 19.96
N ASP A 248 -12.31 -18.13 19.80
CA ASP A 248 -13.01 -17.14 20.59
C ASP A 248 -14.50 -17.19 20.20
N LYS A 249 -15.13 -18.25 20.70
CA LYS A 249 -16.57 -18.25 20.93
C LYS A 249 -16.90 -17.06 21.83
N ILE A 250 -17.74 -16.21 21.25
CA ILE A 250 -18.58 -15.19 21.87
C ILE A 250 -18.76 -15.38 23.36
#